data_0bc62563b30f363d85e4c5d4a2ee141b
#
_entry.id   0bc62563b30f363d85e4c5d4a2ee141b
#
_cell.length_a   1.000
_cell.length_b   1.000
_cell.length_c   1.000
_cell.angle_alpha   90.00
_cell.angle_beta   90.00
_cell.angle_gamma   90.00
#
_symmetry.space_group_name_H-M   'P 1'
#
loop_
_entity.id
_entity.type
_entity.pdbx_description
1 polymer ?
#
loop_
_entity_poly.entity_id
_entity_poly.type
_entity_poly.pdbx_seq_one_letter_code
_entity_poly.pdbx_strand_id
1 'polypeptide(L)'
;MKRRQFTALAAAASLMPLAHAQADTTLKVLVGFPPGGSIDIVSRVLAEKMKDDLKVNIVIENRAGAGGRVAADLLKASPADGSVVMITPIVVPVLAPLVFSKLNYNPATDFAPVGHVCNFNFALSVPASLPVKNVAEFVTWLKANPQKANFGSPAPGSLPHFFGEMLSRDAKADMVHVPFAGGSALMNALMGGQVSAGIDVLLEALEAHKSGKVRILATSGDKRSAVLPDVPTFKESGFPNIVASGWFAMYAPAKTPAASIEAINRALNKALTHPEVLDRFGKLALEAGGGSAADLTKLEQASTARWAPVVKATGFRAD
;
A
#
# COMPACT_ATOMS: atom_id res chain seq x y z
N MET A 1 -50.93 -40.84 33.38
CA MET A 1 -49.86 -40.87 32.36
C MET A 1 -48.84 -41.90 32.78
N LYS A 2 -48.61 -42.92 31.95
CA LYS A 2 -47.82 -44.12 32.31
C LYS A 2 -46.32 -43.82 32.16
N ARG A 3 -45.49 -44.21 33.14
CA ARG A 3 -44.03 -44.02 33.18
C ARG A 3 -43.27 -44.38 31.89
N ARG A 4 -43.84 -45.25 31.07
CA ARG A 4 -43.27 -45.67 29.78
C ARG A 4 -43.34 -44.60 28.65
N GLN A 5 -44.19 -43.59 28.78
CA GLN A 5 -44.28 -42.49 27.79
C GLN A 5 -43.26 -41.39 28.05
N PHE A 6 -42.73 -41.28 29.30
CA PHE A 6 -41.69 -40.28 29.63
C PHE A 6 -40.30 -40.70 29.18
N THR A 7 -40.05 -42.02 29.15
CA THR A 7 -38.75 -42.54 28.68
C THR A 7 -38.60 -42.51 27.14
N ALA A 8 -39.71 -42.59 26.37
CA ALA A 8 -39.69 -42.49 24.93
C ALA A 8 -39.47 -41.05 24.44
N LEU A 9 -39.93 -40.04 25.19
CA LEU A 9 -39.67 -38.61 24.86
C LEU A 9 -38.21 -38.17 25.12
N ALA A 10 -37.58 -38.76 26.14
CA ALA A 10 -36.17 -38.45 26.48
C ALA A 10 -35.17 -39.06 25.49
N ALA A 11 -35.49 -40.18 24.86
CA ALA A 11 -34.66 -40.81 23.83
C ALA A 11 -34.75 -40.13 22.45
N ALA A 12 -35.85 -39.43 22.14
CA ALA A 12 -36.01 -38.68 20.89
C ALA A 12 -35.27 -37.32 20.90
N ALA A 13 -35.00 -36.75 22.08
CA ALA A 13 -34.27 -35.47 22.22
C ALA A 13 -32.76 -35.59 22.00
N SER A 14 -32.18 -36.80 22.03
CA SER A 14 -30.74 -37.06 21.82
C SER A 14 -30.33 -37.26 20.36
N LEU A 15 -31.26 -37.19 19.41
CA LEU A 15 -31.00 -37.35 17.96
C LEU A 15 -31.15 -36.02 17.20
N MET A 16 -31.25 -34.88 17.88
CA MET A 16 -31.11 -33.61 17.16
C MET A 16 -29.65 -33.52 16.67
N PRO A 17 -29.41 -33.47 15.36
CA PRO A 17 -28.08 -33.14 14.87
C PRO A 17 -27.74 -31.79 15.47
N LEU A 18 -26.64 -31.70 16.22
CA LEU A 18 -26.00 -30.46 16.52
C LEU A 18 -25.75 -29.79 15.16
N ALA A 19 -26.67 -28.92 14.76
CA ALA A 19 -26.40 -27.99 13.65
C ALA A 19 -25.14 -27.23 14.13
N HIS A 20 -23.98 -27.66 13.63
CA HIS A 20 -22.79 -26.86 13.70
C HIS A 20 -23.18 -25.58 12.98
N ALA A 21 -23.52 -24.54 13.73
CA ALA A 21 -23.50 -23.21 13.22
C ALA A 21 -22.07 -23.06 12.66
N GLN A 22 -21.96 -23.14 11.34
CA GLN A 22 -20.72 -22.85 10.65
C GLN A 22 -20.46 -21.39 11.05
N ALA A 23 -19.60 -21.22 12.04
CA ALA A 23 -19.18 -19.88 12.44
C ALA A 23 -18.70 -19.25 11.15
N ASP A 24 -19.34 -18.16 10.73
CA ASP A 24 -18.92 -17.39 9.56
C ASP A 24 -17.48 -16.98 9.83
N THR A 25 -16.55 -17.81 9.33
CA THR A 25 -15.12 -17.54 9.49
C THR A 25 -14.83 -16.26 8.74
N THR A 26 -14.32 -15.28 9.46
CA THR A 26 -13.99 -13.96 8.88
C THR A 26 -12.48 -13.80 8.82
N LEU A 27 -11.96 -13.47 7.63
CA LEU A 27 -10.59 -13.00 7.45
C LEU A 27 -10.58 -11.47 7.53
N LYS A 28 -9.90 -10.92 8.52
CA LYS A 28 -9.65 -9.48 8.59
C LYS A 28 -8.40 -9.11 7.82
N VAL A 29 -8.52 -8.11 6.96
CA VAL A 29 -7.39 -7.52 6.23
C VAL A 29 -7.14 -6.12 6.80
N LEU A 30 -6.08 -5.98 7.57
CA LEU A 30 -5.65 -4.69 8.10
C LEU A 30 -5.00 -3.85 7.00
N VAL A 31 -5.38 -2.57 6.94
CA VAL A 31 -4.83 -1.57 6.03
C VAL A 31 -4.41 -0.35 6.83
N GLY A 32 -3.13 0.01 6.79
CA GLY A 32 -2.54 1.07 7.62
C GLY A 32 -2.78 2.50 7.11
N PHE A 33 -3.71 2.69 6.17
CA PHE A 33 -4.00 3.98 5.51
C PHE A 33 -5.51 4.22 5.44
N PRO A 34 -5.95 5.49 5.23
CA PRO A 34 -7.35 5.83 5.15
C PRO A 34 -8.10 5.11 4.03
N PRO A 35 -9.42 4.93 4.16
CA PRO A 35 -10.26 4.41 3.09
C PRO A 35 -10.18 5.28 1.83
N GLY A 36 -10.35 4.66 0.65
CA GLY A 36 -10.35 5.32 -0.65
C GLY A 36 -8.96 5.61 -1.23
N GLY A 37 -7.87 5.38 -0.50
CA GLY A 37 -6.52 5.42 -1.04
C GLY A 37 -6.16 4.14 -1.81
N SER A 38 -5.04 4.17 -2.54
CA SER A 38 -4.60 3.11 -3.45
C SER A 38 -4.59 1.73 -2.81
N ILE A 39 -4.05 1.60 -1.61
CA ILE A 39 -3.96 0.31 -0.91
C ILE A 39 -5.34 -0.21 -0.45
N ASP A 40 -6.26 0.67 -0.07
CA ASP A 40 -7.65 0.31 0.27
C ASP A 40 -8.39 -0.22 -0.97
N ILE A 41 -8.24 0.47 -2.11
CA ILE A 41 -8.82 0.06 -3.41
C ILE A 41 -8.30 -1.34 -3.79
N VAL A 42 -6.99 -1.56 -3.76
CA VAL A 42 -6.36 -2.85 -4.05
C VAL A 42 -6.86 -3.94 -3.12
N SER A 43 -6.92 -3.66 -1.82
CA SER A 43 -7.38 -4.63 -0.82
C SER A 43 -8.83 -5.06 -1.05
N ARG A 44 -9.73 -4.14 -1.41
CA ARG A 44 -11.14 -4.45 -1.70
C ARG A 44 -11.29 -5.24 -3.00
N VAL A 45 -10.53 -4.91 -4.05
CA VAL A 45 -10.53 -5.66 -5.32
C VAL A 45 -10.13 -7.11 -5.09
N LEU A 46 -9.07 -7.35 -4.30
CA LEU A 46 -8.61 -8.71 -3.99
C LEU A 46 -9.57 -9.45 -3.07
N ALA A 47 -10.09 -8.79 -2.02
CA ALA A 47 -11.03 -9.39 -1.09
C ALA A 47 -12.27 -9.95 -1.80
N GLU A 48 -12.78 -9.23 -2.81
CA GLU A 48 -13.92 -9.66 -3.61
C GLU A 48 -13.70 -11.00 -4.31
N LYS A 49 -12.47 -11.28 -4.78
CA LYS A 49 -12.12 -12.52 -5.47
C LYS A 49 -11.61 -13.62 -4.53
N MET A 50 -10.93 -13.25 -3.44
CA MET A 50 -10.38 -14.22 -2.49
C MET A 50 -11.46 -14.88 -1.62
N LYS A 51 -12.57 -14.18 -1.32
CA LYS A 51 -13.63 -14.69 -0.43
C LYS A 51 -14.21 -16.03 -0.91
N ASP A 52 -14.39 -16.19 -2.23
CA ASP A 52 -15.00 -17.38 -2.80
C ASP A 52 -14.07 -18.59 -2.69
N ASP A 53 -12.76 -18.39 -2.86
CA ASP A 53 -11.76 -19.45 -2.76
C ASP A 53 -11.49 -19.88 -1.31
N LEU A 54 -11.47 -18.92 -0.39
CA LEU A 54 -11.27 -19.17 1.03
C LEU A 54 -12.55 -19.61 1.73
N LYS A 55 -13.72 -19.40 1.12
CA LYS A 55 -15.06 -19.65 1.71
C LYS A 55 -15.24 -18.96 3.05
N VAL A 56 -14.76 -17.72 3.16
CA VAL A 56 -14.86 -16.87 4.35
C VAL A 56 -15.34 -15.48 3.98
N ASN A 57 -15.91 -14.77 4.94
CA ASN A 57 -16.11 -13.33 4.79
C ASN A 57 -14.76 -12.61 4.91
N ILE A 58 -14.51 -11.63 4.02
CA ILE A 58 -13.30 -10.80 4.12
C ILE A 58 -13.70 -9.37 4.47
N VAL A 59 -13.15 -8.87 5.58
CA VAL A 59 -13.42 -7.52 6.09
C VAL A 59 -12.15 -6.68 6.00
N ILE A 60 -12.21 -5.58 5.25
CA ILE A 60 -11.12 -4.60 5.21
C ILE A 60 -11.24 -3.66 6.40
N GLU A 61 -10.23 -3.62 7.23
CA GLU A 61 -10.17 -2.80 8.43
C GLU A 61 -9.07 -1.74 8.30
N ASN A 62 -9.47 -0.49 8.01
CA ASN A 62 -8.55 0.62 7.88
C ASN A 62 -8.11 1.10 9.26
N ARG A 63 -6.82 0.93 9.59
CA ARG A 63 -6.17 1.39 10.83
C ARG A 63 -5.07 2.39 10.49
N ALA A 64 -5.50 3.53 9.98
CA ALA A 64 -4.59 4.58 9.53
C ALA A 64 -3.80 5.18 10.68
N GLY A 65 -2.55 5.50 10.44
CA GLY A 65 -1.71 6.23 11.38
C GLY A 65 -0.22 5.88 11.26
N ALA A 66 0.60 6.85 11.59
CA ALA A 66 2.06 6.73 11.65
C ALA A 66 2.70 6.07 10.39
N GLY A 67 2.17 6.37 9.18
CA GLY A 67 2.68 5.79 7.92
C GLY A 67 2.45 4.28 7.82
N GLY A 68 1.36 3.76 8.40
CA GLY A 68 1.00 2.34 8.39
C GLY A 68 1.49 1.55 9.60
N ARG A 69 2.30 2.15 10.50
CA ARG A 69 2.85 1.46 11.66
C ARG A 69 1.80 1.07 12.69
N VAL A 70 0.69 1.82 12.81
CA VAL A 70 -0.43 1.44 13.68
C VAL A 70 -1.01 0.08 13.26
N ALA A 71 -1.21 -0.17 11.98
CA ALA A 71 -1.68 -1.47 11.49
C ALA A 71 -0.64 -2.58 11.70
N ALA A 72 0.66 -2.24 11.60
CA ALA A 72 1.75 -3.16 11.86
C ALA A 72 1.78 -3.64 13.33
N ASP A 73 1.61 -2.69 14.28
CA ASP A 73 1.51 -3.00 15.71
C ASP A 73 0.29 -3.89 16.01
N LEU A 74 -0.85 -3.61 15.35
CA LEU A 74 -2.05 -4.43 15.46
C LEU A 74 -1.85 -5.83 14.88
N LEU A 75 -1.20 -5.96 13.72
CA LEU A 75 -0.89 -7.28 13.14
C LEU A 75 -0.06 -8.12 14.10
N LYS A 76 1.02 -7.52 14.65
CA LYS A 76 1.87 -8.18 15.64
C LYS A 76 1.08 -8.70 16.86
N ALA A 77 0.10 -7.93 17.32
CA ALA A 77 -0.73 -8.26 18.48
C ALA A 77 -1.94 -9.16 18.13
N SER A 78 -2.17 -9.45 16.86
CA SER A 78 -3.32 -10.24 16.41
C SER A 78 -3.13 -11.74 16.67
N PRO A 79 -4.25 -12.52 16.77
CA PRO A 79 -4.17 -13.98 16.82
C PRO A 79 -3.42 -14.53 15.60
N ALA A 80 -2.55 -15.50 15.85
CA ALA A 80 -1.76 -16.17 14.80
C ALA A 80 -2.47 -17.46 14.32
N ASP A 81 -3.76 -17.40 14.07
CA ASP A 81 -4.60 -18.53 13.65
C ASP A 81 -4.99 -18.51 12.17
N GLY A 82 -4.56 -17.47 11.44
CA GLY A 82 -4.90 -17.24 10.04
C GLY A 82 -6.15 -16.39 9.83
N SER A 83 -6.79 -15.87 10.90
CA SER A 83 -7.96 -14.99 10.79
C SER A 83 -7.63 -13.52 10.52
N VAL A 84 -6.36 -13.12 10.62
CA VAL A 84 -5.92 -11.73 10.42
C VAL A 84 -4.71 -11.70 9.49
N VAL A 85 -4.76 -10.82 8.49
CA VAL A 85 -3.63 -10.46 7.63
C VAL A 85 -3.54 -8.94 7.51
N MET A 86 -2.42 -8.44 7.01
CA MET A 86 -2.23 -7.04 6.67
C MET A 86 -1.77 -6.92 5.23
N ILE A 87 -2.38 -6.01 4.45
CA ILE A 87 -1.78 -5.54 3.19
C ILE A 87 -1.10 -4.21 3.49
N THR A 88 0.17 -4.11 3.11
CA THR A 88 1.00 -2.94 3.45
C THR A 88 1.97 -2.60 2.32
N PRO A 89 2.33 -1.30 2.15
CA PRO A 89 3.37 -0.91 1.21
C PRO A 89 4.77 -1.20 1.78
N ILE A 90 5.76 -1.21 0.89
CA ILE A 90 7.19 -1.33 1.17
C ILE A 90 7.66 -0.48 2.37
N VAL A 91 7.00 0.63 2.66
CA VAL A 91 7.39 1.54 3.75
C VAL A 91 7.40 0.84 5.11
N VAL A 92 6.44 -0.04 5.38
CA VAL A 92 6.33 -0.70 6.69
C VAL A 92 7.38 -1.79 6.89
N PRO A 93 7.56 -2.78 5.99
CA PRO A 93 8.52 -3.85 6.22
C PRO A 93 9.98 -3.46 5.91
N VAL A 94 10.23 -2.48 5.04
CA VAL A 94 11.58 -2.18 4.55
C VAL A 94 12.08 -0.81 5.00
N LEU A 95 11.31 0.24 4.74
CA LEU A 95 11.84 1.60 4.97
C LEU A 95 11.76 2.04 6.43
N ALA A 96 10.68 1.70 7.12
CA ALA A 96 10.53 2.08 8.53
C ALA A 96 11.70 1.58 9.40
N PRO A 97 12.19 0.33 9.28
CA PRO A 97 13.38 -0.12 10.00
C PRO A 97 14.66 0.66 9.68
N LEU A 98 14.73 1.32 8.51
CA LEU A 98 15.89 2.10 8.10
C LEU A 98 15.86 3.55 8.63
N VAL A 99 14.66 4.10 8.90
CA VAL A 99 14.47 5.53 9.22
C VAL A 99 14.08 5.81 10.68
N PHE A 100 13.46 4.84 11.38
CA PHE A 100 13.09 4.99 12.78
C PHE A 100 14.08 4.27 13.69
N SER A 101 14.59 4.95 14.73
CA SER A 101 15.45 4.33 15.73
C SER A 101 14.70 3.40 16.68
N LYS A 102 13.39 3.66 16.86
CA LYS A 102 12.49 2.84 17.70
C LYS A 102 11.24 2.47 16.93
N LEU A 103 11.04 1.16 16.75
CA LEU A 103 9.81 0.57 16.25
C LEU A 103 9.26 -0.38 17.28
N ASN A 104 7.92 -0.43 17.41
CA ASN A 104 7.25 -1.39 18.29
C ASN A 104 7.20 -2.81 17.67
N TYR A 105 7.58 -2.95 16.41
CA TYR A 105 7.62 -4.22 15.67
C TYR A 105 8.98 -4.41 14.97
N ASN A 106 9.30 -5.66 14.72
CA ASN A 106 10.40 -6.07 13.86
C ASN A 106 9.82 -6.92 12.71
N PRO A 107 9.84 -6.46 11.46
CA PRO A 107 9.23 -7.19 10.34
C PRO A 107 9.77 -8.62 10.19
N ALA A 108 11.06 -8.83 10.44
CA ALA A 108 11.69 -10.13 10.28
C ALA A 108 11.24 -11.18 11.30
N THR A 109 10.76 -10.77 12.48
CA THR A 109 10.39 -11.69 13.57
C THR A 109 8.91 -11.65 13.93
N ASP A 110 8.22 -10.56 13.61
CA ASP A 110 6.83 -10.35 14.01
C ASP A 110 5.84 -10.60 12.86
N PHE A 111 6.32 -10.66 11.61
CA PHE A 111 5.49 -10.89 10.43
C PHE A 111 5.90 -12.17 9.69
N ALA A 112 4.90 -12.89 9.21
CA ALA A 112 5.09 -13.99 8.26
C ALA A 112 4.69 -13.49 6.86
N PRO A 113 5.59 -13.50 5.87
CA PRO A 113 5.26 -13.17 4.49
C PRO A 113 4.16 -14.10 3.96
N VAL A 114 3.14 -13.53 3.31
CA VAL A 114 2.10 -14.30 2.62
C VAL A 114 2.31 -14.24 1.11
N GLY A 115 2.42 -13.05 0.52
CA GLY A 115 2.66 -12.92 -0.91
C GLY A 115 2.74 -11.47 -1.39
N HIS A 116 3.41 -11.29 -2.52
CA HIS A 116 3.48 -10.02 -3.23
C HIS A 116 2.13 -9.70 -3.89
N VAL A 117 1.62 -8.50 -3.69
CA VAL A 117 0.31 -8.09 -4.20
C VAL A 117 0.41 -7.40 -5.55
N CYS A 118 1.14 -6.31 -5.65
CA CYS A 118 1.33 -5.59 -6.91
C CYS A 118 2.53 -4.64 -6.84
N ASN A 119 3.03 -4.26 -8.02
CA ASN A 119 3.93 -3.13 -8.21
C ASN A 119 3.17 -1.91 -8.69
N PHE A 120 3.73 -0.73 -8.41
CA PHE A 120 3.20 0.56 -8.86
C PHE A 120 4.32 1.59 -8.99
N ASN A 121 4.09 2.58 -9.84
CA ASN A 121 4.96 3.74 -9.94
C ASN A 121 4.39 4.90 -9.12
N PHE A 122 5.23 5.89 -8.86
CA PHE A 122 4.87 7.14 -8.22
C PHE A 122 4.74 8.25 -9.27
N ALA A 123 4.02 9.32 -8.92
CA ALA A 123 3.84 10.49 -9.75
C ALA A 123 4.20 11.75 -8.99
N LEU A 124 4.88 12.67 -9.68
CA LEU A 124 4.98 14.07 -9.29
C LEU A 124 3.78 14.80 -9.87
N SER A 125 2.94 15.33 -9.01
CA SER A 125 1.74 16.05 -9.37
C SER A 125 1.76 17.49 -8.83
N VAL A 126 1.17 18.40 -9.55
CA VAL A 126 1.00 19.81 -9.14
C VAL A 126 -0.46 20.23 -9.27
N PRO A 127 -0.93 21.25 -8.52
CA PRO A 127 -2.24 21.85 -8.75
C PRO A 127 -2.40 22.30 -10.22
N ALA A 128 -3.57 22.10 -10.81
CA ALA A 128 -3.81 22.53 -12.19
C ALA A 128 -3.70 24.07 -12.36
N SER A 129 -3.93 24.82 -11.28
CA SER A 129 -3.78 26.27 -11.23
C SER A 129 -2.32 26.75 -11.28
N LEU A 130 -1.34 25.85 -11.01
CA LEU A 130 0.06 26.22 -11.12
C LEU A 130 0.44 26.37 -12.59
N PRO A 131 1.06 27.51 -13.01
CA PRO A 131 1.34 27.80 -14.43
C PRO A 131 2.57 27.06 -14.95
N VAL A 132 2.61 25.71 -14.76
CA VAL A 132 3.69 24.85 -15.20
C VAL A 132 3.13 23.62 -15.93
N LYS A 133 3.82 23.16 -16.97
CA LYS A 133 3.37 22.06 -17.83
C LYS A 133 4.30 20.82 -17.79
N ASN A 134 5.52 21.00 -17.32
CA ASN A 134 6.54 19.97 -17.25
C ASN A 134 7.47 20.20 -16.06
N VAL A 135 8.37 19.25 -15.79
CA VAL A 135 9.30 19.31 -14.65
C VAL A 135 10.27 20.48 -14.75
N ALA A 136 10.74 20.82 -15.97
CA ALA A 136 11.68 21.95 -16.15
C ALA A 136 11.03 23.29 -15.80
N GLU A 137 9.79 23.51 -16.24
CA GLU A 137 9.02 24.70 -15.86
C GLU A 137 8.74 24.73 -14.36
N PHE A 138 8.44 23.56 -13.74
CA PHE A 138 8.23 23.47 -12.30
C PHE A 138 9.50 23.83 -11.52
N VAL A 139 10.67 23.33 -11.93
CA VAL A 139 11.96 23.69 -11.31
C VAL A 139 12.24 25.20 -11.45
N THR A 140 11.95 25.77 -12.60
CA THR A 140 12.08 27.24 -12.82
C THR A 140 11.15 28.01 -11.89
N TRP A 141 9.91 27.54 -11.76
CA TRP A 141 8.91 28.15 -10.88
C TRP A 141 9.33 28.07 -9.40
N LEU A 142 9.86 26.91 -8.94
CA LEU A 142 10.35 26.74 -7.57
C LEU A 142 11.43 27.75 -7.24
N LYS A 143 12.42 27.94 -8.12
CA LYS A 143 13.51 28.92 -7.94
C LYS A 143 13.03 30.36 -7.90
N ALA A 144 11.97 30.67 -8.67
CA ALA A 144 11.37 32.00 -8.66
C ALA A 144 10.43 32.24 -7.46
N ASN A 145 9.98 31.17 -6.78
CA ASN A 145 9.02 31.24 -5.67
C ASN A 145 9.49 30.44 -4.44
N PRO A 146 10.66 30.75 -3.85
CA PRO A 146 11.23 29.94 -2.77
C PRO A 146 10.31 29.84 -1.55
N GLN A 147 9.50 30.86 -1.25
CA GLN A 147 8.52 30.85 -0.15
C GLN A 147 7.36 29.86 -0.35
N LYS A 148 7.17 29.37 -1.57
CA LYS A 148 6.14 28.38 -1.94
C LYS A 148 6.74 27.03 -2.33
N ALA A 149 8.07 26.88 -2.24
CA ALA A 149 8.76 25.65 -2.58
C ALA A 149 8.50 24.59 -1.51
N ASN A 150 7.47 23.77 -1.73
CA ASN A 150 7.13 22.66 -0.86
C ASN A 150 6.60 21.46 -1.64
N PHE A 151 6.64 20.30 -1.02
CA PHE A 151 6.02 19.09 -1.57
C PHE A 151 5.41 18.23 -0.47
N GLY A 152 4.28 17.60 -0.79
CA GLY A 152 3.62 16.64 0.09
C GLY A 152 3.99 15.21 -0.22
N SER A 153 3.98 14.35 0.80
CA SER A 153 4.00 12.89 0.67
C SER A 153 3.07 12.21 1.66
N PRO A 154 2.60 10.95 1.39
CA PRO A 154 1.63 10.28 2.23
C PRO A 154 2.18 9.77 3.56
N ALA A 155 3.51 9.75 3.72
CA ALA A 155 4.17 9.32 4.95
C ALA A 155 5.64 9.79 5.00
N PRO A 156 6.14 10.29 6.13
CA PRO A 156 7.56 10.55 6.32
C PRO A 156 8.38 9.26 6.19
N GLY A 157 9.55 9.35 5.56
CA GLY A 157 10.43 8.20 5.35
C GLY A 157 9.93 7.19 4.31
N SER A 158 8.92 7.53 3.53
CA SER A 158 8.46 6.75 2.37
C SER A 158 9.24 7.06 1.11
N LEU A 159 9.10 6.25 0.05
CA LEU A 159 9.72 6.52 -1.25
C LEU A 159 9.30 7.88 -1.82
N PRO A 160 8.00 8.28 -1.79
CA PRO A 160 7.59 9.63 -2.17
C PRO A 160 8.34 10.75 -1.45
N HIS A 161 8.58 10.60 -0.15
CA HIS A 161 9.39 11.57 0.60
C HIS A 161 10.81 11.64 0.04
N PHE A 162 11.50 10.51 -0.12
CA PHE A 162 12.86 10.49 -0.67
C PHE A 162 12.94 11.02 -2.11
N PHE A 163 11.93 10.77 -2.93
CA PHE A 163 11.90 11.34 -4.29
C PHE A 163 11.77 12.86 -4.28
N GLY A 164 11.00 13.41 -3.34
CA GLY A 164 10.92 14.86 -3.16
C GLY A 164 12.25 15.47 -2.71
N GLU A 165 12.93 14.83 -1.77
CA GLU A 165 14.27 15.23 -1.32
C GLU A 165 15.30 15.14 -2.46
N MET A 166 15.27 14.05 -3.25
CA MET A 166 16.16 13.91 -4.40
C MET A 166 15.87 14.97 -5.46
N LEU A 167 14.59 15.23 -5.76
CA LEU A 167 14.20 16.30 -6.69
C LEU A 167 14.65 17.66 -6.20
N SER A 168 14.44 18.00 -4.94
CA SER A 168 14.84 19.23 -4.29
C SER A 168 16.36 19.48 -4.43
N ARG A 169 17.14 18.46 -4.07
CA ARG A 169 18.61 18.48 -4.15
C ARG A 169 19.10 18.61 -5.60
N ASP A 170 18.63 17.75 -6.50
CA ASP A 170 19.12 17.66 -7.89
C ASP A 170 18.67 18.89 -8.70
N ALA A 171 17.49 19.46 -8.40
CA ALA A 171 17.00 20.73 -8.96
C ALA A 171 17.66 21.96 -8.35
N LYS A 172 18.41 21.84 -7.23
CA LYS A 172 18.92 22.96 -6.42
C LYS A 172 17.79 23.94 -6.07
N ALA A 173 16.71 23.40 -5.52
CA ALA A 173 15.52 24.15 -5.09
C ALA A 173 15.12 23.65 -3.70
N ASP A 174 15.28 24.47 -2.68
CA ASP A 174 15.05 24.09 -1.28
C ASP A 174 13.54 23.89 -1.02
N MET A 175 13.04 22.69 -1.29
CA MET A 175 11.64 22.33 -1.08
C MET A 175 11.42 21.85 0.36
N VAL A 176 10.40 22.40 1.01
CA VAL A 176 9.98 21.95 2.36
C VAL A 176 9.05 20.74 2.22
N HIS A 177 9.37 19.65 2.89
CA HIS A 177 8.48 18.48 2.96
C HIS A 177 7.29 18.74 3.90
N VAL A 178 6.08 18.41 3.42
CA VAL A 178 4.83 18.47 4.17
C VAL A 178 4.25 17.06 4.26
N PRO A 179 4.25 16.41 5.44
CA PRO A 179 3.73 15.06 5.61
C PRO A 179 2.20 15.05 5.67
N PHE A 180 1.59 14.06 5.04
CA PHE A 180 0.15 13.80 5.07
C PHE A 180 -0.16 12.41 5.63
N ALA A 181 -1.37 12.23 6.13
CA ALA A 181 -1.87 10.95 6.62
C ALA A 181 -2.45 10.09 5.49
N GLY A 182 -1.64 9.80 4.45
CA GLY A 182 -2.04 9.00 3.29
C GLY A 182 -2.33 9.83 2.04
N GLY A 183 -2.50 9.12 0.91
CA GLY A 183 -2.64 9.72 -0.41
C GLY A 183 -3.90 10.56 -0.59
N SER A 184 -5.04 10.11 -0.07
CA SER A 184 -6.30 10.85 -0.17
C SER A 184 -6.22 12.24 0.48
N ALA A 185 -5.54 12.36 1.64
CA ALA A 185 -5.34 13.65 2.31
C ALA A 185 -4.40 14.56 1.51
N LEU A 186 -3.30 13.99 0.98
CA LEU A 186 -2.37 14.71 0.11
C LEU A 186 -3.08 15.21 -1.17
N MET A 187 -3.88 14.37 -1.82
CA MET A 187 -4.57 14.73 -3.05
C MET A 187 -5.56 15.87 -2.83
N ASN A 188 -6.30 15.85 -1.71
CA ASN A 188 -7.20 16.96 -1.36
C ASN A 188 -6.44 18.27 -1.14
N ALA A 189 -5.31 18.22 -0.44
CA ALA A 189 -4.46 19.38 -0.20
C ALA A 189 -3.87 19.91 -1.51
N LEU A 190 -3.46 19.02 -2.42
CA LEU A 190 -2.92 19.38 -3.74
C LEU A 190 -3.99 20.06 -4.61
N MET A 191 -5.19 19.48 -4.70
CA MET A 191 -6.30 20.09 -5.44
C MET A 191 -6.72 21.44 -4.86
N GLY A 192 -6.59 21.60 -3.53
CA GLY A 192 -6.84 22.86 -2.83
C GLY A 192 -5.71 23.90 -2.92
N GLY A 193 -4.58 23.57 -3.57
CA GLY A 193 -3.42 24.46 -3.68
C GLY A 193 -2.67 24.71 -2.37
N GLN A 194 -2.86 23.84 -1.36
CA GLN A 194 -2.19 23.95 -0.05
C GLN A 194 -0.71 23.55 -0.12
N VAL A 195 -0.34 22.73 -1.10
CA VAL A 195 1.04 22.38 -1.43
C VAL A 195 1.30 22.60 -2.91
N SER A 196 2.54 22.94 -3.24
CA SER A 196 2.94 23.23 -4.63
C SER A 196 3.15 21.97 -5.46
N ALA A 197 3.50 20.86 -4.81
CA ALA A 197 3.64 19.57 -5.43
C ALA A 197 3.22 18.45 -4.47
N GLY A 198 2.83 17.31 -5.03
CA GLY A 198 2.62 16.07 -4.31
C GLY A 198 3.35 14.93 -5.03
N ILE A 199 3.99 14.08 -4.26
CA ILE A 199 4.56 12.82 -4.78
C ILE A 199 3.86 11.68 -4.06
N ASP A 200 3.22 10.82 -4.84
CA ASP A 200 2.45 9.69 -4.33
C ASP A 200 2.34 8.57 -5.36
N VAL A 201 1.70 7.47 -4.99
CA VAL A 201 1.33 6.40 -5.92
C VAL A 201 0.58 6.99 -7.11
N LEU A 202 0.98 6.63 -8.33
CA LEU A 202 0.39 7.15 -9.56
C LEU A 202 -1.14 7.05 -9.58
N LEU A 203 -1.68 5.94 -9.08
CA LEU A 203 -3.11 5.70 -8.94
C LEU A 203 -3.85 6.85 -8.22
N GLU A 204 -3.28 7.43 -7.17
CA GLU A 204 -3.91 8.49 -6.37
C GLU A 204 -4.22 9.74 -7.20
N ALA A 205 -3.37 10.04 -8.21
CA ALA A 205 -3.49 11.24 -9.03
C ALA A 205 -4.25 11.03 -10.35
N LEU A 206 -4.50 9.78 -10.77
CA LEU A 206 -5.03 9.48 -12.11
C LEU A 206 -6.34 10.20 -12.43
N GLU A 207 -7.34 10.07 -11.58
CA GLU A 207 -8.66 10.65 -11.82
C GLU A 207 -8.65 12.19 -11.69
N ALA A 208 -7.88 12.73 -10.75
CA ALA A 208 -7.71 14.17 -10.61
C ALA A 208 -6.95 14.78 -11.80
N HIS A 209 -6.00 14.03 -12.38
CA HIS A 209 -5.28 14.43 -13.60
C HIS A 209 -6.21 14.41 -14.82
N LYS A 210 -6.95 13.31 -15.05
CA LYS A 210 -7.90 13.19 -16.16
C LYS A 210 -9.00 14.25 -16.11
N SER A 211 -9.46 14.61 -14.90
CA SER A 211 -10.45 15.66 -14.69
C SER A 211 -9.88 17.08 -14.68
N GLY A 212 -8.59 17.25 -14.91
CA GLY A 212 -7.91 18.54 -14.98
C GLY A 212 -7.79 19.29 -13.64
N LYS A 213 -7.97 18.62 -12.50
CA LYS A 213 -7.83 19.23 -11.17
C LYS A 213 -6.37 19.31 -10.70
N VAL A 214 -5.55 18.34 -11.12
CA VAL A 214 -4.11 18.33 -10.94
C VAL A 214 -3.42 18.03 -12.27
N ARG A 215 -2.12 18.28 -12.36
CA ARG A 215 -1.29 17.88 -13.49
C ARG A 215 -0.17 16.98 -13.02
N ILE A 216 -0.09 15.77 -13.58
CA ILE A 216 1.06 14.89 -13.40
C ILE A 216 2.17 15.37 -14.34
N LEU A 217 3.34 15.67 -13.78
CA LEU A 217 4.50 16.18 -14.53
C LEU A 217 5.50 15.08 -14.90
N ALA A 218 5.64 14.06 -14.04
CA ALA A 218 6.52 12.92 -14.28
C ALA A 218 6.10 11.70 -13.47
N THR A 219 6.55 10.51 -13.91
CA THR A 219 6.40 9.25 -13.18
C THR A 219 7.75 8.63 -12.83
N SER A 220 7.81 7.79 -11.79
CA SER A 220 9.05 7.18 -11.30
C SER A 220 9.44 5.88 -12.00
N GLY A 221 8.67 5.41 -12.97
CA GLY A 221 8.97 4.20 -13.73
C GLY A 221 10.21 4.37 -14.62
N ASP A 222 10.87 3.26 -14.96
CA ASP A 222 11.93 3.28 -15.97
C ASP A 222 11.40 3.57 -17.39
N LYS A 223 10.12 3.28 -17.61
CA LYS A 223 9.35 3.58 -18.82
C LYS A 223 8.08 4.37 -18.45
N ARG A 224 7.52 5.08 -19.43
CA ARG A 224 6.24 5.75 -19.29
C ARG A 224 5.11 4.75 -18.94
N SER A 225 4.15 5.20 -18.16
CA SER A 225 2.98 4.39 -17.84
C SER A 225 2.08 4.22 -19.08
N ALA A 226 1.61 3.00 -19.34
CA ALA A 226 0.70 2.73 -20.45
C ALA A 226 -0.63 3.49 -20.34
N VAL A 227 -1.06 3.85 -19.12
CA VAL A 227 -2.28 4.64 -18.91
C VAL A 227 -2.08 6.14 -19.07
N LEU A 228 -0.81 6.60 -19.16
CA LEU A 228 -0.41 8.00 -19.32
C LEU A 228 0.80 8.10 -20.28
N PRO A 229 0.66 7.72 -21.56
CA PRO A 229 1.78 7.66 -22.50
C PRO A 229 2.41 9.04 -22.79
N ASP A 230 1.67 10.11 -22.59
CA ASP A 230 2.14 11.48 -22.82
C ASP A 230 2.92 12.05 -21.63
N VAL A 231 2.82 11.43 -20.44
CA VAL A 231 3.54 11.88 -19.25
C VAL A 231 4.95 11.25 -19.23
N PRO A 232 6.02 12.07 -19.22
CA PRO A 232 7.39 11.57 -19.18
C PRO A 232 7.72 10.92 -17.84
N THR A 233 8.79 10.14 -17.81
CA THR A 233 9.40 9.69 -16.56
C THR A 233 10.30 10.79 -15.97
N PHE A 234 10.64 10.68 -14.67
CA PHE A 234 11.66 11.55 -14.07
C PHE A 234 12.99 11.47 -14.82
N LYS A 235 13.37 10.26 -15.29
CA LYS A 235 14.59 10.02 -16.08
C LYS A 235 14.58 10.81 -17.39
N GLU A 236 13.46 10.77 -18.13
CA GLU A 236 13.28 11.57 -19.35
C GLU A 236 13.25 13.07 -19.08
N SER A 237 12.87 13.46 -17.86
CA SER A 237 12.78 14.86 -17.40
C SER A 237 14.09 15.39 -16.81
N GLY A 238 15.21 14.65 -16.92
CA GLY A 238 16.54 15.08 -16.44
C GLY A 238 16.89 14.66 -15.01
N PHE A 239 16.09 13.77 -14.39
CA PHE A 239 16.32 13.25 -13.03
C PHE A 239 16.51 11.73 -13.04
N PRO A 240 17.64 11.23 -13.59
CA PRO A 240 17.86 9.80 -13.83
C PRO A 240 17.98 8.96 -12.55
N ASN A 241 18.22 9.59 -11.40
CA ASN A 241 18.32 8.91 -10.12
C ASN A 241 16.95 8.64 -9.46
N ILE A 242 15.88 9.30 -9.94
CA ILE A 242 14.50 9.12 -9.43
C ILE A 242 13.80 8.05 -10.27
N VAL A 243 14.25 6.82 -10.13
CA VAL A 243 13.68 5.66 -10.83
C VAL A 243 13.45 4.55 -9.83
N ALA A 244 12.19 4.27 -9.48
CA ALA A 244 11.80 3.12 -8.69
C ALA A 244 10.31 2.86 -8.76
N SER A 245 9.94 1.59 -8.61
CA SER A 245 8.59 1.15 -8.30
C SER A 245 8.47 0.85 -6.82
N GLY A 246 7.30 1.14 -6.26
CA GLY A 246 6.89 0.62 -4.97
C GLY A 246 6.14 -0.69 -5.16
N TRP A 247 5.83 -1.34 -4.04
CA TRP A 247 5.02 -2.55 -4.04
C TRP A 247 4.12 -2.62 -2.81
N PHE A 248 2.99 -3.33 -2.94
CA PHE A 248 2.18 -3.80 -1.84
C PHE A 248 2.38 -5.29 -1.66
N ALA A 249 2.35 -5.74 -0.40
CA ALA A 249 2.45 -7.14 -0.05
C ALA A 249 1.55 -7.49 1.13
N MET A 250 1.22 -8.78 1.25
CA MET A 250 0.38 -9.32 2.31
C MET A 250 1.24 -10.06 3.33
N TYR A 251 0.93 -9.84 4.60
CA TYR A 251 1.60 -10.44 5.76
C TYR A 251 0.58 -10.98 6.74
N ALA A 252 0.98 -12.00 7.47
CA ALA A 252 0.28 -12.55 8.63
C ALA A 252 1.12 -12.36 9.91
N PRO A 253 0.57 -12.56 11.13
CA PRO A 253 1.38 -12.66 12.34
C PRO A 253 2.42 -13.79 12.23
N ALA A 254 3.62 -13.59 12.76
CA ALA A 254 4.78 -14.50 12.57
C ALA A 254 4.53 -15.98 12.91
N LYS A 255 3.64 -16.25 13.85
CA LYS A 255 3.35 -17.63 14.31
C LYS A 255 2.14 -18.26 13.61
N THR A 256 1.62 -17.64 12.54
CA THR A 256 0.50 -18.20 11.77
C THR A 256 0.90 -19.54 11.15
N PRO A 257 0.05 -20.59 11.27
CA PRO A 257 0.37 -21.91 10.73
C PRO A 257 0.68 -21.85 9.22
N ALA A 258 1.68 -22.61 8.79
CA ALA A 258 2.10 -22.65 7.38
C ALA A 258 0.95 -23.01 6.44
N ALA A 259 0.08 -23.95 6.82
CA ALA A 259 -1.09 -24.33 6.04
C ALA A 259 -2.07 -23.17 5.82
N SER A 260 -2.27 -22.29 6.81
CA SER A 260 -3.09 -21.07 6.67
C SER A 260 -2.43 -20.06 5.73
N ILE A 261 -1.11 -19.84 5.87
CA ILE A 261 -0.34 -18.96 4.98
C ILE A 261 -0.43 -19.46 3.54
N GLU A 262 -0.24 -20.74 3.29
CA GLU A 262 -0.34 -21.36 1.97
C GLU A 262 -1.74 -21.25 1.38
N ALA A 263 -2.79 -21.45 2.18
CA ALA A 263 -4.18 -21.30 1.72
C ALA A 263 -4.47 -19.85 1.29
N ILE A 264 -4.07 -18.87 2.11
CA ILE A 264 -4.25 -17.45 1.79
C ILE A 264 -3.39 -17.05 0.58
N ASN A 265 -2.15 -17.52 0.50
CA ASN A 265 -1.27 -17.28 -0.65
C ASN A 265 -1.87 -17.84 -1.95
N ARG A 266 -2.41 -19.06 -1.96
CA ARG A 266 -3.09 -19.64 -3.14
C ARG A 266 -4.29 -18.79 -3.57
N ALA A 267 -5.12 -18.36 -2.63
CA ALA A 267 -6.28 -17.51 -2.94
C ALA A 267 -5.85 -16.14 -3.48
N LEU A 268 -4.79 -15.54 -2.91
CA LEU A 268 -4.20 -14.30 -3.40
C LEU A 268 -3.68 -14.46 -4.83
N ASN A 269 -2.87 -15.49 -5.12
CA ASN A 269 -2.32 -15.73 -6.45
C ASN A 269 -3.42 -15.97 -7.49
N LYS A 270 -4.47 -16.71 -7.12
CA LYS A 270 -5.62 -16.91 -7.99
C LYS A 270 -6.39 -15.63 -8.26
N ALA A 271 -6.60 -14.79 -7.24
CA ALA A 271 -7.21 -13.48 -7.42
C ALA A 271 -6.37 -12.57 -8.35
N LEU A 272 -5.05 -12.57 -8.18
CA LEU A 272 -4.12 -11.77 -9.00
C LEU A 272 -4.07 -12.20 -10.47
N THR A 273 -4.42 -13.43 -10.80
CA THR A 273 -4.52 -13.92 -12.19
C THR A 273 -5.93 -13.81 -12.77
N HIS A 274 -6.91 -13.37 -11.98
CA HIS A 274 -8.29 -13.23 -12.45
C HIS A 274 -8.40 -12.11 -13.50
N PRO A 275 -9.04 -12.34 -14.68
CA PRO A 275 -9.10 -11.37 -15.76
C PRO A 275 -9.63 -9.99 -15.33
N GLU A 276 -10.68 -9.95 -14.51
CA GLU A 276 -11.25 -8.68 -14.01
C GLU A 276 -10.27 -7.92 -13.08
N VAL A 277 -9.46 -8.64 -12.29
CA VAL A 277 -8.43 -8.02 -11.44
C VAL A 277 -7.31 -7.45 -12.30
N LEU A 278 -6.85 -8.21 -13.29
CA LEU A 278 -5.82 -7.77 -14.23
C LEU A 278 -6.26 -6.54 -15.04
N ASP A 279 -7.49 -6.54 -15.57
CA ASP A 279 -8.06 -5.39 -16.27
C ASP A 279 -8.16 -4.16 -15.36
N ARG A 280 -8.68 -4.35 -14.14
CA ARG A 280 -8.81 -3.25 -13.19
C ARG A 280 -7.46 -2.71 -12.73
N PHE A 281 -6.48 -3.59 -12.44
CA PHE A 281 -5.13 -3.18 -12.09
C PHE A 281 -4.45 -2.42 -13.25
N GLY A 282 -4.58 -2.92 -14.49
CA GLY A 282 -4.05 -2.24 -15.67
C GLY A 282 -4.61 -0.81 -15.82
N LYS A 283 -5.93 -0.62 -15.66
CA LYS A 283 -6.58 0.71 -15.68
C LYS A 283 -6.12 1.64 -14.56
N LEU A 284 -5.65 1.08 -13.46
CA LEU A 284 -5.15 1.80 -12.29
C LEU A 284 -3.62 1.97 -12.28
N ALA A 285 -2.94 1.64 -13.38
CA ALA A 285 -1.47 1.65 -13.48
C ALA A 285 -0.78 0.77 -12.43
N LEU A 286 -1.40 -0.35 -12.08
CA LEU A 286 -0.85 -1.36 -11.17
C LEU A 286 -0.44 -2.58 -11.98
N GLU A 287 0.66 -3.21 -11.59
CA GLU A 287 1.14 -4.48 -12.14
C GLU A 287 0.91 -5.57 -11.10
N ALA A 288 0.10 -6.58 -11.44
CA ALA A 288 -0.16 -7.69 -10.55
C ALA A 288 1.14 -8.40 -10.16
N GLY A 289 1.26 -8.72 -8.88
CA GLY A 289 2.38 -9.44 -8.31
C GLY A 289 2.17 -10.95 -8.38
N GLY A 290 2.26 -11.59 -7.23
CA GLY A 290 2.12 -13.03 -7.05
C GLY A 290 3.41 -13.68 -6.55
N GLY A 291 3.44 -15.00 -6.62
CA GLY A 291 4.57 -15.79 -6.14
C GLY A 291 4.36 -16.35 -4.72
N SER A 292 5.39 -17.01 -4.22
CA SER A 292 5.40 -17.62 -2.91
C SER A 292 5.78 -16.63 -1.78
N ALA A 293 5.57 -17.03 -0.54
CA ALA A 293 6.09 -16.32 0.62
C ALA A 293 7.62 -16.12 0.56
N ALA A 294 8.34 -17.12 0.04
CA ALA A 294 9.79 -17.04 -0.15
C ALA A 294 10.19 -16.01 -1.21
N ASP A 295 9.39 -15.84 -2.26
CA ASP A 295 9.65 -14.80 -3.28
C ASP A 295 9.42 -13.40 -2.71
N LEU A 296 8.42 -13.23 -1.84
CA LEU A 296 8.25 -11.98 -1.11
C LEU A 296 9.45 -11.68 -0.21
N THR A 297 9.97 -12.67 0.52
CA THR A 297 11.19 -12.49 1.34
C THR A 297 12.39 -12.03 0.51
N LYS A 298 12.58 -12.61 -0.69
CA LYS A 298 13.64 -12.15 -1.62
C LYS A 298 13.42 -10.71 -2.07
N LEU A 299 12.16 -10.33 -2.36
CA LEU A 299 11.80 -8.96 -2.76
C LEU A 299 12.12 -7.96 -1.64
N GLU A 300 11.84 -8.31 -0.39
CA GLU A 300 12.18 -7.49 0.79
C GLU A 300 13.68 -7.30 0.93
N GLN A 301 14.45 -8.39 0.85
CA GLN A 301 15.92 -8.36 0.94
C GLN A 301 16.53 -7.50 -0.16
N ALA A 302 16.09 -7.67 -1.41
CA ALA A 302 16.52 -6.86 -2.54
C ALA A 302 16.15 -5.38 -2.35
N SER A 303 14.95 -5.11 -1.85
CA SER A 303 14.48 -3.75 -1.55
C SER A 303 15.31 -3.11 -0.43
N THR A 304 15.59 -3.85 0.63
CA THR A 304 16.43 -3.37 1.74
C THR A 304 17.85 -3.05 1.26
N ALA A 305 18.46 -3.96 0.49
CA ALA A 305 19.80 -3.75 -0.08
C ALA A 305 19.86 -2.51 -0.98
N ARG A 306 18.80 -2.25 -1.75
CA ARG A 306 18.68 -1.08 -2.62
C ARG A 306 18.54 0.22 -1.83
N TRP A 307 17.66 0.24 -0.82
CA TRP A 307 17.25 1.48 -0.16
C TRP A 307 18.09 1.86 1.04
N ALA A 308 18.74 0.91 1.73
CA ALA A 308 19.58 1.22 2.88
C ALA A 308 20.69 2.26 2.59
N PRO A 309 21.47 2.16 1.48
CA PRO A 309 22.46 3.18 1.15
C PRO A 309 21.82 4.53 0.79
N VAL A 310 20.66 4.54 0.12
CA VAL A 310 19.95 5.79 -0.23
C VAL A 310 19.50 6.51 1.03
N VAL A 311 18.80 5.80 1.94
CA VAL A 311 18.36 6.37 3.23
C VAL A 311 19.55 6.89 4.04
N LYS A 312 20.63 6.11 4.11
CA LYS A 312 21.85 6.54 4.81
C LYS A 312 22.45 7.82 4.22
N ALA A 313 22.44 7.95 2.88
CA ALA A 313 22.99 9.12 2.19
C ALA A 313 22.16 10.40 2.40
N THR A 314 20.85 10.29 2.65
CA THR A 314 20.00 11.45 2.98
C THR A 314 20.23 11.95 4.42
N GLY A 315 20.76 11.11 5.30
CA GLY A 315 20.84 11.39 6.73
C GLY A 315 19.48 11.50 7.44
N PHE A 316 18.38 11.21 6.73
CA PHE A 316 17.03 11.35 7.27
C PHE A 316 16.76 10.34 8.40
N ARG A 317 16.23 10.86 9.50
CA ARG A 317 15.66 10.11 10.63
C ARG A 317 14.26 10.63 10.88
N ALA A 318 13.35 9.73 11.18
CA ALA A 318 11.92 10.05 11.35
C ALA A 318 11.49 10.06 12.84
N ASP A 319 12.46 10.12 13.77
CA ASP A 319 12.26 10.16 15.23
C ASP A 319 11.82 11.53 15.70
#